data_0eb77a03c112ce2878d33ea4134437aa
#
_entry.id   0eb77a03c112ce2878d33ea4134437aa
#
_cell.length_a   1.000
_cell.length_b   1.000
_cell.length_c   1.000
_cell.angle_alpha   90.00
_cell.angle_beta   90.00
_cell.angle_gamma   90.00
#
_symmetry.space_group_name_H-M   'P 1'
#
loop_
_entity.id
_entity.type
_entity.pdbx_description
1 polymer ?
#
loop_
_entity_poly.entity_id
_entity_poly.type
_entity_poly.pdbx_seq_one_letter_code
_entity_poly.pdbx_strand_id
1 'polypeptide(L)'
;TRMSFEFIPGVVDFMKELRRKGVKIAIVTSSNDQKMANAHRALPELKSMVDAIVTADKVTHSKPHPECFLLGAETLRMPIENCIVFEDSFHGIEAGNRAGMKVIGLSTTNDASSIQDKVALVIPDFVDFTHEKMMAVLE
;
A
#
# COMPACT_ATOMS: atom_id res chain seq x y z
N THR A 1 25.73 -4.02 -1.78
CA THR A 1 24.50 -4.60 -1.25
C THR A 1 23.57 -4.98 -2.38
N ARG A 2 23.22 -6.23 -2.41
CA ARG A 2 22.31 -6.68 -3.44
C ARG A 2 20.91 -6.14 -3.14
N MET A 3 20.37 -5.44 -4.12
CA MET A 3 19.00 -4.98 -4.01
C MET A 3 18.06 -6.06 -4.49
N SER A 4 17.28 -6.62 -3.60
CA SER A 4 16.23 -7.56 -3.95
C SER A 4 14.88 -6.93 -3.68
N PHE A 5 13.94 -7.17 -4.58
CA PHE A 5 12.55 -6.84 -4.36
C PHE A 5 11.85 -8.12 -3.97
N GLU A 6 11.41 -8.18 -2.73
CA GLU A 6 10.61 -9.28 -2.26
C GLU A 6 9.17 -8.80 -2.11
N PHE A 7 8.28 -9.49 -2.78
CA PHE A 7 6.86 -9.20 -2.64
C PHE A 7 6.31 -10.02 -1.48
N ILE A 8 5.43 -9.39 -0.71
CA ILE A 8 4.77 -10.05 0.41
C ILE A 8 3.95 -11.22 -0.13
N PRO A 9 4.04 -12.41 0.50
CA PRO A 9 3.29 -13.58 0.01
C PRO A 9 1.81 -13.28 -0.23
N GLY A 10 1.32 -13.71 -1.37
CA GLY A 10 -0.09 -13.55 -1.77
C GLY A 10 -0.45 -12.20 -2.35
N VAL A 11 0.46 -11.22 -2.34
CA VAL A 11 0.12 -9.86 -2.78
C VAL A 11 -0.26 -9.81 -4.27
N VAL A 12 0.45 -10.56 -5.11
CA VAL A 12 0.17 -10.55 -6.56
C VAL A 12 -1.23 -11.10 -6.84
N ASP A 13 -1.58 -12.22 -6.23
CA ASP A 13 -2.91 -12.81 -6.41
C ASP A 13 -3.99 -11.90 -5.86
N PHE A 14 -3.74 -11.24 -4.73
CA PHE A 14 -4.67 -10.29 -4.14
C PHE A 14 -4.90 -9.10 -5.08
N MET A 15 -3.82 -8.54 -5.64
CA MET A 15 -3.93 -7.43 -6.58
C MET A 15 -4.72 -7.83 -7.82
N LYS A 16 -4.50 -9.04 -8.33
CA LYS A 16 -5.26 -9.54 -9.47
C LYS A 16 -6.75 -9.67 -9.16
N GLU A 17 -7.08 -10.11 -7.94
CA GLU A 17 -8.47 -10.17 -7.49
C GLU A 17 -9.10 -8.77 -7.46
N LEU A 18 -8.38 -7.80 -6.91
CA LEU A 18 -8.87 -6.42 -6.84
C LEU A 18 -9.13 -5.86 -8.25
N ARG A 19 -8.22 -6.14 -9.19
CA ARG A 19 -8.40 -5.69 -10.58
C ARG A 19 -9.65 -6.29 -11.20
N ARG A 20 -9.89 -7.59 -10.98
CA ARG A 20 -11.10 -8.24 -11.49
C ARG A 20 -12.38 -7.62 -10.93
N LYS A 21 -12.30 -7.08 -9.71
CA LYS A 21 -13.46 -6.48 -9.03
C LYS A 21 -13.56 -4.97 -9.26
N GLY A 22 -12.72 -4.41 -10.11
CA GLY A 22 -12.76 -3.00 -10.47
C GLY A 22 -12.20 -2.05 -9.42
N VAL A 23 -11.42 -2.55 -8.48
CA VAL A 23 -10.79 -1.72 -7.45
C VAL A 23 -9.53 -1.08 -8.02
N LYS A 24 -9.39 0.23 -7.83
CA LYS A 24 -8.19 0.95 -8.26
C LYS A 24 -7.07 0.74 -7.27
N ILE A 25 -5.85 0.61 -7.78
CA ILE A 25 -4.66 0.33 -6.97
C ILE A 25 -3.59 1.36 -7.25
N ALA A 26 -3.00 1.90 -6.18
CA ALA A 26 -1.82 2.75 -6.28
C ALA A 26 -0.70 2.17 -5.43
N ILE A 27 0.51 2.22 -5.94
CA ILE A 27 1.71 1.94 -5.15
C ILE A 27 2.24 3.28 -4.67
N VAL A 28 2.39 3.43 -3.35
CA VAL A 28 2.94 4.64 -2.75
C VAL A 28 4.19 4.21 -2.00
N THR A 29 5.34 4.63 -2.50
CA THR A 29 6.63 4.14 -2.02
C THR A 29 7.56 5.29 -1.65
N SER A 30 8.41 5.04 -0.64
CA SER A 30 9.49 5.95 -0.29
C SER A 30 10.69 5.77 -1.23
N SER A 31 10.61 4.83 -2.15
CA SER A 31 11.63 4.59 -3.16
C SER A 31 11.56 5.62 -4.28
N ASN A 32 12.69 5.82 -4.95
CA ASN A 32 12.75 6.71 -6.11
C ASN A 32 12.44 5.93 -7.39
N ASP A 33 12.44 6.64 -8.52
CA ASP A 33 12.16 6.04 -9.83
C ASP A 33 13.13 4.91 -10.18
N GLN A 34 14.39 5.00 -9.75
CA GLN A 34 15.38 3.96 -10.01
C GLN A 34 14.99 2.64 -9.34
N LYS A 35 14.56 2.70 -8.08
CA LYS A 35 14.13 1.50 -7.37
C LYS A 35 12.86 0.93 -7.96
N MET A 36 11.95 1.78 -8.42
CA MET A 36 10.74 1.31 -9.07
C MET A 36 11.04 0.63 -10.41
N ALA A 37 12.04 1.12 -11.15
CA ALA A 37 12.48 0.45 -12.37
C ALA A 37 13.00 -0.95 -12.06
N ASN A 38 13.71 -1.11 -10.95
CA ASN A 38 14.17 -2.43 -10.52
C ASN A 38 13.01 -3.35 -10.16
N ALA A 39 11.96 -2.82 -9.53
CA ALA A 39 10.75 -3.59 -9.22
C ALA A 39 10.05 -4.05 -10.50
N HIS A 40 9.97 -3.19 -11.50
CA HIS A 40 9.38 -3.54 -12.80
C HIS A 40 10.17 -4.64 -13.50
N ARG A 41 11.50 -4.66 -13.34
CA ARG A 41 12.32 -5.74 -13.91
C ARG A 41 12.10 -7.07 -13.17
N ALA A 42 11.89 -7.00 -11.85
CA ALA A 42 11.63 -8.19 -11.04
C ALA A 42 10.24 -8.75 -11.31
N LEU A 43 9.27 -7.89 -11.59
CA LEU A 43 7.89 -8.26 -11.91
C LEU A 43 7.41 -7.41 -13.09
N PRO A 44 7.67 -7.85 -14.34
CA PRO A 44 7.32 -7.05 -15.52
C PRO A 44 5.84 -6.67 -15.63
N GLU A 45 4.96 -7.46 -15.04
CA GLU A 45 3.52 -7.19 -15.08
C GLU A 45 3.03 -6.19 -14.02
N LEU A 46 3.94 -5.72 -13.15
CA LEU A 46 3.57 -4.82 -12.06
C LEU A 46 2.81 -3.59 -12.56
N LYS A 47 3.31 -2.99 -13.63
CA LYS A 47 2.72 -1.76 -14.17
C LYS A 47 1.27 -1.97 -14.62
N SER A 48 0.97 -3.16 -15.13
CA SER A 48 -0.40 -3.46 -15.59
C SER A 48 -1.35 -3.78 -14.43
N MET A 49 -0.82 -4.02 -13.24
CA MET A 49 -1.63 -4.35 -12.08
C MET A 49 -2.02 -3.14 -11.25
N VAL A 50 -1.46 -1.96 -11.54
CA VAL A 50 -1.72 -0.76 -10.76
C VAL A 50 -2.19 0.39 -11.65
N ASP A 51 -2.91 1.34 -11.05
CA ASP A 51 -3.44 2.50 -11.74
C ASP A 51 -2.55 3.72 -11.54
N ALA A 52 -1.72 3.71 -10.51
CA ALA A 52 -0.82 4.83 -10.21
C ALA A 52 0.36 4.35 -9.39
N ILE A 53 1.48 5.07 -9.54
CA ILE A 53 2.67 4.86 -8.73
C ILE A 53 3.13 6.23 -8.24
N VAL A 54 3.20 6.40 -6.92
CA VAL A 54 3.69 7.63 -6.29
C VAL A 54 5.04 7.32 -5.67
N THR A 55 6.09 7.86 -6.27
CA THR A 55 7.47 7.69 -5.79
C THR A 55 7.87 8.88 -4.92
N ALA A 56 9.00 8.74 -4.20
CA ALA A 56 9.45 9.76 -3.25
C ALA A 56 9.68 11.13 -3.89
N ASP A 57 10.09 11.16 -5.16
CA ASP A 57 10.36 12.40 -5.87
C ASP A 57 9.10 13.16 -6.30
N LYS A 58 7.93 12.57 -6.15
CA LYS A 58 6.66 13.21 -6.50
C LYS A 58 6.03 13.98 -5.36
N VAL A 59 6.61 13.90 -4.16
CA VAL A 59 6.09 14.60 -2.99
C VAL A 59 7.16 15.49 -2.39
N THR A 60 6.72 16.55 -1.70
CA THR A 60 7.60 17.48 -1.00
C THR A 60 7.95 16.95 0.39
N HIS A 61 6.99 16.31 1.05
CA HIS A 61 7.13 15.81 2.40
C HIS A 61 6.93 14.29 2.41
N SER A 62 7.93 13.57 2.89
CA SER A 62 7.87 12.12 2.99
C SER A 62 7.09 11.67 4.23
N LYS A 63 6.79 10.37 4.28
CA LYS A 63 6.17 9.76 5.46
C LYS A 63 6.97 10.09 6.72
N PRO A 64 6.33 10.41 7.82
CA PRO A 64 4.92 10.22 8.19
C PRO A 64 3.97 11.33 7.74
N HIS A 65 4.40 12.25 6.90
CA HIS A 65 3.51 13.26 6.35
C HIS A 65 2.50 12.57 5.42
N PRO A 66 1.22 12.97 5.45
CA PRO A 66 0.19 12.28 4.64
C PRO A 66 0.20 12.61 3.16
N GLU A 67 1.07 13.50 2.70
CA GLU A 67 1.07 13.99 1.31
C GLU A 67 1.06 12.86 0.28
N CYS A 68 1.88 11.83 0.47
CA CYS A 68 2.00 10.75 -0.51
C CYS A 68 0.68 9.98 -0.69
N PHE A 69 -0.04 9.71 0.39
CA PHE A 69 -1.31 9.00 0.29
C PHE A 69 -2.42 9.90 -0.23
N LEU A 70 -2.40 11.18 0.12
CA LEU A 70 -3.36 12.15 -0.41
C LEU A 70 -3.17 12.29 -1.92
N LEU A 71 -1.91 12.34 -2.39
CA LEU A 71 -1.62 12.39 -3.82
C LEU A 71 -2.07 11.11 -4.52
N GLY A 72 -1.90 9.96 -3.86
CA GLY A 72 -2.37 8.69 -4.39
C GLY A 72 -3.88 8.69 -4.60
N ALA A 73 -4.64 9.14 -3.60
CA ALA A 73 -6.09 9.22 -3.69
C ALA A 73 -6.52 10.16 -4.80
N GLU A 74 -5.87 11.32 -4.91
CA GLU A 74 -6.15 12.30 -5.95
C GLU A 74 -5.89 11.71 -7.34
N THR A 75 -4.75 11.03 -7.50
CA THR A 75 -4.41 10.40 -8.77
C THR A 75 -5.42 9.34 -9.17
N LEU A 76 -5.90 8.57 -8.21
CA LEU A 76 -6.93 7.55 -8.44
C LEU A 76 -8.33 8.16 -8.58
N ARG A 77 -8.50 9.44 -8.27
CA ARG A 77 -9.79 10.13 -8.25
C ARG A 77 -10.79 9.44 -7.31
N MET A 78 -10.30 9.07 -6.13
CA MET A 78 -11.12 8.40 -5.12
C MET A 78 -11.28 9.29 -3.89
N PRO A 79 -12.48 9.32 -3.29
CA PRO A 79 -12.66 10.03 -2.02
C PRO A 79 -11.84 9.33 -0.92
N ILE A 80 -11.31 10.13 0.00
CA ILE A 80 -10.44 9.63 1.06
C ILE A 80 -11.11 8.53 1.89
N GLU A 81 -12.39 8.68 2.19
CA GLU A 81 -13.15 7.71 2.99
C GLU A 81 -13.31 6.36 2.30
N ASN A 82 -13.04 6.28 0.99
CA ASN A 82 -13.09 5.03 0.23
C ASN A 82 -11.71 4.44 -0.02
N CYS A 83 -10.67 5.02 0.57
CA CYS A 83 -9.30 4.55 0.40
C CYS A 83 -8.84 3.72 1.58
N ILE A 84 -8.11 2.65 1.29
CA ILE A 84 -7.48 1.79 2.29
C ILE A 84 -5.98 1.77 2.03
N VAL A 85 -5.20 1.97 3.08
CA VAL A 85 -3.73 1.91 3.02
C VAL A 85 -3.26 0.59 3.59
N PHE A 86 -2.35 -0.08 2.90
CA PHE A 86 -1.63 -1.25 3.39
C PHE A 86 -0.21 -0.80 3.70
N GLU A 87 0.23 -0.97 4.95
CA GLU A 87 1.52 -0.44 5.36
C GLU A 87 2.15 -1.28 6.47
N ASP A 88 3.48 -1.41 6.46
CA ASP A 88 4.21 -2.19 7.44
C ASP A 88 5.06 -1.36 8.40
N SER A 89 5.34 -0.10 8.06
CA SER A 89 6.21 0.76 8.87
C SER A 89 5.39 1.70 9.76
N PHE A 90 5.97 2.12 10.89
CA PHE A 90 5.32 3.09 11.77
C PHE A 90 5.06 4.41 11.05
N HIS A 91 6.04 4.90 10.28
CA HIS A 91 5.88 6.17 9.55
C HIS A 91 4.79 6.07 8.48
N GLY A 92 4.70 4.94 7.79
CA GLY A 92 3.67 4.74 6.78
C GLY A 92 2.28 4.62 7.38
N ILE A 93 2.17 3.92 8.53
CA ILE A 93 0.90 3.82 9.26
C ILE A 93 0.44 5.19 9.72
N GLU A 94 1.36 5.98 10.28
CA GLU A 94 1.01 7.34 10.72
C GLU A 94 0.58 8.20 9.54
N ALA A 95 1.27 8.11 8.40
CA ALA A 95 0.90 8.87 7.21
C ALA A 95 -0.51 8.52 6.73
N GLY A 96 -0.86 7.23 6.73
CA GLY A 96 -2.20 6.78 6.35
C GLY A 96 -3.26 7.29 7.32
N ASN A 97 -3.00 7.22 8.62
CA ASN A 97 -3.91 7.72 9.64
C ASN A 97 -4.09 9.23 9.51
N ARG A 98 -3.02 9.96 9.28
CA ARG A 98 -3.09 11.42 9.11
C ARG A 98 -3.83 11.82 7.84
N ALA A 99 -3.78 10.97 6.82
CA ALA A 99 -4.54 11.22 5.58
C ALA A 99 -6.04 11.00 5.76
N GLY A 100 -6.46 10.42 6.88
CA GLY A 100 -7.87 10.13 7.14
C GLY A 100 -8.33 8.83 6.51
N MET A 101 -7.39 7.97 6.13
CA MET A 101 -7.69 6.69 5.49
C MET A 101 -7.66 5.56 6.51
N LYS A 102 -8.39 4.47 6.23
CA LYS A 102 -8.27 3.26 7.02
C LYS A 102 -6.95 2.59 6.68
N VAL A 103 -6.24 2.11 7.70
CA VAL A 103 -4.95 1.46 7.51
C VAL A 103 -5.06 0.00 7.92
N ILE A 104 -4.61 -0.89 7.04
CA ILE A 104 -4.40 -2.30 7.34
C ILE A 104 -2.91 -2.47 7.52
N GLY A 105 -2.50 -2.86 8.72
CA GLY A 105 -1.09 -3.04 9.03
C GLY A 105 -0.59 -4.42 8.65
N LEU A 106 0.62 -4.47 8.11
CA LEU A 106 1.30 -5.71 7.77
C LEU A 106 2.36 -5.98 8.83
N SER A 107 2.30 -7.14 9.47
CA SER A 107 3.25 -7.50 10.54
C SER A 107 4.52 -8.14 9.96
N THR A 108 5.00 -7.61 8.86
CA THR A 108 6.21 -8.11 8.17
C THR A 108 7.49 -7.49 8.71
N THR A 109 7.42 -6.25 9.16
CA THR A 109 8.57 -5.51 9.70
C THR A 109 8.52 -5.40 11.21
N ASN A 110 7.32 -5.15 11.76
CA ASN A 110 7.09 -5.00 13.19
C ASN A 110 6.11 -6.05 13.67
N ASP A 111 6.21 -6.44 14.95
CA ASP A 111 5.27 -7.39 15.53
C ASP A 111 3.84 -6.85 15.49
N ALA A 112 2.88 -7.76 15.32
CA ALA A 112 1.47 -7.38 15.31
C ALA A 112 1.08 -6.58 16.55
N SER A 113 1.58 -6.98 17.73
CA SER A 113 1.28 -6.29 18.98
C SER A 113 1.77 -4.85 19.02
N SER A 114 2.79 -4.51 18.22
CA SER A 114 3.34 -3.16 18.16
C SER A 114 2.51 -2.20 17.32
N ILE A 115 1.68 -2.72 16.43
CA ILE A 115 0.94 -1.88 15.48
C ILE A 115 -0.59 -2.04 15.59
N GLN A 116 -1.07 -3.07 16.27
CA GLN A 116 -2.50 -3.40 16.26
C GLN A 116 -3.43 -2.29 16.75
N ASP A 117 -2.97 -1.47 17.67
CA ASP A 117 -3.77 -0.35 18.21
C ASP A 117 -3.70 0.90 17.34
N LYS A 118 -2.90 0.88 16.28
CA LYS A 118 -2.71 2.01 15.37
C LYS A 118 -3.41 1.82 14.03
N VAL A 119 -3.98 0.64 13.81
CA VAL A 119 -4.55 0.27 12.50
C VAL A 119 -5.92 -0.37 12.69
N ALA A 120 -6.68 -0.45 11.59
CA ALA A 120 -8.01 -1.06 11.62
C ALA A 120 -7.93 -2.59 11.67
N LEU A 121 -6.88 -3.16 11.10
CA LEU A 121 -6.69 -4.60 11.02
C LEU A 121 -5.21 -4.90 10.82
N VAL A 122 -4.72 -5.99 11.40
CA VAL A 122 -3.34 -6.47 11.15
C VAL A 122 -3.42 -7.79 10.41
N ILE A 123 -2.64 -7.92 9.35
CA ILE A 123 -2.49 -9.19 8.61
C ILE A 123 -1.00 -9.53 8.49
N PRO A 124 -0.64 -10.81 8.51
CA PRO A 124 0.77 -11.21 8.35
C PRO A 124 1.22 -11.18 6.89
N ASP A 125 0.29 -11.41 5.98
CA ASP A 125 0.52 -11.41 4.54
C ASP A 125 -0.83 -11.39 3.82
N PHE A 126 -0.83 -11.60 2.51
CA PHE A 126 -2.05 -11.56 1.70
C PHE A 126 -2.56 -12.96 1.31
N VAL A 127 -1.94 -14.04 1.83
CA VAL A 127 -2.26 -15.40 1.38
C VAL A 127 -3.74 -15.75 1.58
N ASP A 128 -4.28 -15.46 2.76
CA ASP A 128 -5.67 -15.73 3.07
C ASP A 128 -6.55 -14.48 3.09
N PHE A 129 -6.01 -13.36 2.61
CA PHE A 129 -6.73 -12.11 2.61
C PHE A 129 -7.54 -11.97 1.32
N THR A 130 -8.77 -11.45 1.44
CA THR A 130 -9.70 -11.37 0.30
C THR A 130 -10.25 -9.94 0.17
N HIS A 131 -10.79 -9.66 -1.02
CA HIS A 131 -11.50 -8.41 -1.27
C HIS A 131 -12.62 -8.20 -0.24
N GLU A 132 -13.36 -9.27 0.08
CA GLU A 132 -14.44 -9.19 1.06
C GLU A 132 -13.94 -8.75 2.44
N LYS A 133 -12.84 -9.36 2.89
CA LYS A 133 -12.24 -8.99 4.18
C LYS A 133 -11.74 -7.56 4.17
N MET A 134 -11.18 -7.10 3.06
CA MET A 134 -10.73 -5.73 2.90
C MET A 134 -11.89 -4.75 2.99
N MET A 135 -12.98 -5.04 2.28
CA MET A 135 -14.13 -4.12 2.26
C MET A 135 -14.81 -4.02 3.62
N ALA A 136 -14.73 -5.06 4.44
CA ALA A 136 -15.28 -5.03 5.80
C ALA A 136 -14.64 -3.95 6.66
N VAL A 137 -13.41 -3.55 6.37
CA VAL A 137 -12.70 -2.50 7.11
C VAL A 137 -13.35 -1.13 6.93
N LEU A 138 -14.05 -0.92 5.81
CA LEU A 138 -14.74 0.34 5.52
C LEU A 138 -16.13 0.45 6.16
N GLU A 139 -16.65 -0.65 6.68
CA GLU A 139 -17.96 -0.68 7.31
C GLU A 139 -17.98 -0.08 8.72
#